data_e01a9fdfb7ef771d697c32e24d580524
#
_entry.id   e01a9fdfb7ef771d697c32e24d580524
#
_cell.length_a   1.000
_cell.length_b   1.000
_cell.length_c   1.000
_cell.angle_alpha   90.00
_cell.angle_beta   90.00
_cell.angle_gamma   90.00
#
_symmetry.space_group_name_H-M   'P 1'
#
loop_
_entity.id
_entity.type
_entity.pdbx_description
1 polymer ?
#
loop_
_entity_poly.entity_id
_entity_poly.type
_entity_poly.pdbx_seq_one_letter_code
_entity_poly.pdbx_strand_id
1 'polypeptide(L)'
;MSDLRVLVVEDEPVMRERLVDMLYKAGATSVSECADAASARAAFEASEFHIILLDLGLPDGNGHELMTRFKQVRENQHIVLVTADDSIESIQRAISAGANGYVVKPYSQEKIYDVVNNYAMVHGGDLSMMDGLNRHH
;
A
#
# COMPACT_ATOMS: atom_id res chain seq x y z
N MET A 1 -3.28 1.81 -20.51
CA MET A 1 -3.24 1.50 -19.30
C MET A 1 -2.51 2.42 -18.48
N SER A 2 -2.79 2.45 -17.34
CA SER A 2 -2.29 3.48 -16.49
C SER A 2 -1.02 3.10 -15.81
N ASP A 3 -0.31 4.09 -15.45
CA ASP A 3 0.83 4.00 -14.59
C ASP A 3 0.34 3.64 -13.18
N LEU A 4 1.02 2.72 -12.52
CA LEU A 4 0.70 2.38 -11.15
C LEU A 4 2.02 2.29 -10.38
N ARG A 5 2.27 3.31 -9.59
CA ARG A 5 3.50 3.42 -8.81
C ARG A 5 3.21 3.09 -7.36
N VAL A 6 3.98 2.17 -6.81
CA VAL A 6 3.75 1.67 -5.46
C VAL A 6 5.01 1.84 -4.63
N LEU A 7 4.84 2.26 -3.38
CA LEU A 7 5.93 2.31 -2.42
C LEU A 7 5.73 1.18 -1.42
N VAL A 8 6.75 0.36 -1.23
CA VAL A 8 6.74 -0.73 -0.27
C VAL A 8 7.69 -0.38 0.87
N VAL A 9 7.18 -0.38 2.09
CA VAL A 9 7.99 -0.11 3.28
C VAL A 9 7.96 -1.36 4.15
N GLU A 10 9.03 -2.12 4.10
CA GLU A 10 9.15 -3.41 4.77
C GLU A 10 10.61 -3.65 5.11
N ASP A 11 10.92 -3.88 6.38
CA ASP A 11 12.30 -4.01 6.80
C ASP A 11 12.92 -5.38 6.55
N GLU A 12 12.11 -6.41 6.41
CA GLU A 12 12.60 -7.76 6.21
C GLU A 12 12.86 -7.99 4.71
N PRO A 13 14.11 -8.24 4.30
CA PRO A 13 14.46 -8.25 2.88
C PRO A 13 13.71 -9.29 2.04
N VAL A 14 13.55 -10.50 2.55
CA VAL A 14 12.88 -11.56 1.79
C VAL A 14 11.41 -11.23 1.60
N MET A 15 10.77 -10.75 2.66
CA MET A 15 9.36 -10.36 2.58
C MET A 15 9.19 -9.19 1.62
N ARG A 16 10.10 -8.22 1.68
CA ARG A 16 10.04 -7.06 0.80
C ARG A 16 10.15 -7.48 -0.66
N GLU A 17 11.09 -8.36 -0.96
CA GLU A 17 11.30 -8.84 -2.32
C GLU A 17 10.08 -9.57 -2.84
N ARG A 18 9.47 -10.41 -2.00
CA ARG A 18 8.28 -11.15 -2.40
C ARG A 18 7.11 -10.23 -2.67
N LEU A 19 6.96 -9.21 -1.83
CA LEU A 19 5.88 -8.25 -1.99
C LEU A 19 6.04 -7.46 -3.28
N VAL A 20 7.26 -7.06 -3.59
CA VAL A 20 7.55 -6.36 -4.83
C VAL A 20 7.16 -7.21 -6.03
N ASP A 21 7.55 -8.48 -6.02
CA ASP A 21 7.22 -9.39 -7.11
C ASP A 21 5.71 -9.55 -7.27
N MET A 22 5.00 -9.70 -6.15
CA MET A 22 3.55 -9.84 -6.19
C MET A 22 2.87 -8.59 -6.74
N LEU A 23 3.43 -7.41 -6.43
CA LEU A 23 2.85 -6.17 -6.92
C LEU A 23 3.03 -6.02 -8.42
N TYR A 24 4.19 -6.39 -8.95
CA TYR A 24 4.38 -6.37 -10.40
C TYR A 24 3.42 -7.32 -11.08
N LYS A 25 3.18 -8.50 -10.50
CA LYS A 25 2.22 -9.44 -11.05
C LYS A 25 0.81 -8.89 -10.99
N ALA A 26 0.54 -8.01 -10.04
CA ALA A 26 -0.79 -7.43 -9.91
C ALA A 26 -0.98 -6.18 -10.76
N GLY A 27 0.03 -5.77 -11.50
CA GLY A 27 -0.13 -4.67 -12.44
C GLY A 27 0.67 -3.41 -12.13
N ALA A 28 1.49 -3.41 -11.08
CA ALA A 28 2.31 -2.24 -10.79
C ALA A 28 3.30 -2.02 -11.93
N THR A 29 3.48 -0.76 -12.31
CA THR A 29 4.45 -0.40 -13.34
C THR A 29 5.78 -0.01 -12.74
N SER A 30 5.78 0.38 -11.47
CA SER A 30 6.99 0.78 -10.77
C SER A 30 6.80 0.55 -9.29
N VAL A 31 7.75 -0.10 -8.65
CA VAL A 31 7.71 -0.34 -7.21
C VAL A 31 9.00 0.17 -6.60
N SER A 32 8.88 1.07 -5.64
CA SER A 32 10.01 1.57 -4.88
C SER A 32 10.06 0.87 -3.53
N GLU A 33 11.25 0.60 -3.03
CA GLU A 33 11.43 -0.19 -1.83
C GLU A 33 12.12 0.62 -0.74
N CYS A 34 11.62 0.50 0.48
CA CYS A 34 12.23 1.14 1.65
C CYS A 34 12.24 0.13 2.79
N ALA A 35 13.28 0.21 3.61
CA ALA A 35 13.44 -0.73 4.72
C ALA A 35 13.11 -0.12 6.07
N ASP A 36 12.90 1.19 6.13
CA ASP A 36 12.68 1.88 7.40
C ASP A 36 11.87 3.15 7.18
N ALA A 37 11.51 3.79 8.29
CA ALA A 37 10.70 5.00 8.24
C ALA A 37 11.43 6.17 7.61
N ALA A 38 12.72 6.30 7.87
CA ALA A 38 13.50 7.41 7.33
C ALA A 38 13.54 7.37 5.81
N SER A 39 13.83 6.20 5.24
CA SER A 39 13.87 6.09 3.78
C SER A 39 12.49 6.25 3.17
N ALA A 40 11.46 5.80 3.89
CA ALA A 40 10.08 5.97 3.41
C ALA A 40 9.71 7.44 3.34
N ARG A 41 10.08 8.22 4.35
CA ARG A 41 9.82 9.65 4.34
C ARG A 41 10.53 10.34 3.19
N ALA A 42 11.78 9.97 2.97
CA ALA A 42 12.55 10.56 1.87
C ALA A 42 11.92 10.21 0.52
N ALA A 43 11.50 8.97 0.34
CA ALA A 43 10.86 8.55 -0.91
C ALA A 43 9.54 9.29 -1.14
N PHE A 44 8.75 9.42 -0.07
CA PHE A 44 7.45 10.08 -0.14
C PHE A 44 7.60 11.56 -0.55
N GLU A 45 8.65 12.21 -0.05
CA GLU A 45 8.92 13.61 -0.38
C GLU A 45 9.45 13.79 -1.79
N ALA A 46 10.19 12.80 -2.26
CA ALA A 46 10.85 12.89 -3.56
C ALA A 46 9.92 12.53 -4.73
N SER A 47 8.90 11.72 -4.49
CA SER A 47 8.06 11.19 -5.57
C SER A 47 6.64 11.01 -5.08
N GLU A 48 5.73 10.83 -6.05
CA GLU A 48 4.34 10.55 -5.72
C GLU A 48 4.05 9.08 -6.02
N PHE A 49 3.28 8.45 -5.14
CA PHE A 49 2.90 7.06 -5.28
C PHE A 49 1.39 6.93 -5.26
N HIS A 50 0.87 5.98 -6.02
CA HIS A 50 -0.55 5.71 -6.01
C HIS A 50 -0.93 4.92 -4.76
N ILE A 51 -0.13 3.92 -4.41
CA ILE A 51 -0.38 3.07 -3.26
C ILE A 51 0.89 2.99 -2.43
N ILE A 52 0.74 3.05 -1.10
CA ILE A 52 1.84 2.79 -0.19
C ILE A 52 1.46 1.60 0.66
N LEU A 53 2.29 0.54 0.63
CA LEU A 53 2.14 -0.60 1.53
C LEU A 53 3.14 -0.42 2.66
N LEU A 54 2.64 -0.35 3.87
CA LEU A 54 3.42 0.10 5.02
C LEU A 54 3.36 -0.91 6.15
N ASP A 55 4.50 -1.51 6.46
CA ASP A 55 4.61 -2.43 7.57
C ASP A 55 4.55 -1.64 8.88
N LEU A 56 3.78 -2.12 9.83
CA LEU A 56 3.63 -1.46 11.12
C LEU A 56 4.85 -1.64 12.02
N GLY A 57 5.63 -2.70 11.82
CA GLY A 57 6.77 -3.01 12.68
C GLY A 57 8.10 -2.54 12.14
N LEU A 58 8.24 -1.25 11.90
CA LEU A 58 9.49 -0.72 11.38
C LEU A 58 10.53 -0.53 12.48
N PRO A 59 11.81 -0.69 12.17
CA PRO A 59 12.87 -0.62 13.18
C PRO A 59 13.06 0.77 13.77
N ASP A 60 12.76 1.82 13.01
CA ASP A 60 13.03 3.20 13.43
C ASP A 60 11.78 4.05 13.56
N GLY A 61 10.62 3.41 13.70
CA GLY A 61 9.42 4.21 13.85
C GLY A 61 8.17 3.36 13.91
N ASN A 62 7.08 4.07 14.06
CA ASN A 62 5.76 3.48 14.19
C ASN A 62 5.00 3.68 12.88
N GLY A 63 4.53 2.58 12.29
CA GLY A 63 3.84 2.66 11.02
C GLY A 63 2.57 3.50 11.06
N HIS A 64 1.85 3.48 12.18
CA HIS A 64 0.65 4.31 12.30
C HIS A 64 0.99 5.80 12.27
N GLU A 65 2.05 6.18 12.95
CA GLU A 65 2.48 7.58 12.95
C GLU A 65 2.92 8.01 11.58
N LEU A 66 3.64 7.12 10.88
CA LEU A 66 4.11 7.42 9.55
C LEU A 66 2.94 7.60 8.59
N MET A 67 1.93 6.74 8.69
CA MET A 67 0.73 6.86 7.89
C MET A 67 0.03 8.19 8.14
N THR A 68 -0.12 8.56 9.41
CA THR A 68 -0.78 9.79 9.77
C THR A 68 -0.04 10.99 9.16
N ARG A 69 1.28 10.95 9.24
CA ARG A 69 2.10 12.02 8.70
C ARG A 69 1.94 12.12 7.17
N PHE A 70 1.94 10.99 6.49
CA PHE A 70 1.76 10.99 5.04
C PHE A 70 0.39 11.54 4.65
N LYS A 71 -0.65 11.18 5.40
CA LYS A 71 -2.00 11.67 5.13
C LYS A 71 -2.15 13.15 5.41
N GLN A 72 -1.34 13.69 6.32
CA GLN A 72 -1.36 15.13 6.57
C GLN A 72 -0.81 15.90 5.39
N VAL A 73 0.13 15.31 4.66
CA VAL A 73 0.73 15.96 3.50
C VAL A 73 -0.13 15.73 2.27
N ARG A 74 -0.61 14.50 2.05
CA ARG A 74 -1.46 14.16 0.91
C ARG A 74 -2.68 13.43 1.44
N GLU A 75 -3.74 14.18 1.64
CA GLU A 75 -4.96 13.68 2.27
C GLU A 75 -5.53 12.45 1.58
N ASN A 76 -5.43 12.40 0.26
CA ASN A 76 -5.99 11.31 -0.52
C ASN A 76 -5.01 10.16 -0.79
N GLN A 77 -3.88 10.16 -0.10
CA GLN A 77 -2.90 9.10 -0.29
C GLN A 77 -3.48 7.76 0.13
N HIS A 78 -3.43 6.79 -0.77
CA HIS A 78 -3.92 5.44 -0.49
C HIS A 78 -2.83 4.67 0.24
N ILE A 79 -3.11 4.27 1.48
CA ILE A 79 -2.15 3.55 2.31
C ILE A 79 -2.77 2.27 2.82
N VAL A 80 -2.05 1.16 2.62
CA VAL A 80 -2.46 -0.15 3.08
C VAL A 80 -1.45 -0.59 4.13
N LEU A 81 -1.92 -0.90 5.32
CA LEU A 81 -1.04 -1.36 6.39
C LEU A 81 -0.83 -2.86 6.29
N VAL A 82 0.38 -3.30 6.57
CA VAL A 82 0.76 -4.71 6.49
C VAL A 82 1.32 -5.11 7.84
N THR A 83 0.82 -6.20 8.42
CA THR A 83 1.23 -6.59 9.76
C THR A 83 0.88 -8.05 10.04
N ALA A 84 1.50 -8.64 11.06
CA ALA A 84 1.15 -9.98 11.51
C ALA A 84 -0.03 -9.96 12.48
N ASP A 85 -0.46 -8.80 12.93
CA ASP A 85 -1.53 -8.64 13.91
C ASP A 85 -2.89 -8.69 13.22
N ASP A 86 -3.67 -9.73 13.49
CA ASP A 86 -4.98 -9.91 12.89
C ASP A 86 -6.13 -9.61 13.86
N SER A 87 -5.83 -8.94 14.96
CA SER A 87 -6.87 -8.64 15.96
C SER A 87 -7.85 -7.61 15.41
N ILE A 88 -9.10 -7.76 15.82
CA ILE A 88 -10.15 -6.84 15.40
C ILE A 88 -9.85 -5.43 15.88
N GLU A 89 -9.31 -5.30 17.09
CA GLU A 89 -8.97 -4.00 17.66
C GLU A 89 -7.94 -3.27 16.79
N SER A 90 -6.91 -3.99 16.34
CA SER A 90 -5.88 -3.38 15.51
C SER A 90 -6.41 -2.96 14.15
N ILE A 91 -7.26 -3.81 13.57
CA ILE A 91 -7.86 -3.50 12.27
C ILE A 91 -8.75 -2.27 12.40
N GLN A 92 -9.58 -2.22 13.44
CA GLN A 92 -10.48 -1.09 13.65
C GLN A 92 -9.72 0.20 13.90
N ARG A 93 -8.62 0.11 14.68
CA ARG A 93 -7.80 1.29 14.95
C ARG A 93 -7.19 1.82 13.65
N ALA A 94 -6.72 0.92 12.80
CA ALA A 94 -6.10 1.30 11.52
C ALA A 94 -7.11 2.02 10.63
N ILE A 95 -8.29 1.44 10.50
CA ILE A 95 -9.33 2.02 9.66
C ILE A 95 -9.75 3.38 10.21
N SER A 96 -9.92 3.48 11.54
CA SER A 96 -10.30 4.74 12.18
C SER A 96 -9.24 5.81 11.97
N ALA A 97 -7.99 5.40 11.86
CA ALA A 97 -6.88 6.35 11.66
C ALA A 97 -6.72 6.73 10.19
N GLY A 98 -7.52 6.16 9.30
CA GLY A 98 -7.52 6.54 7.90
C GLY A 98 -6.87 5.55 6.94
N ALA A 99 -6.50 4.35 7.41
CA ALA A 99 -5.93 3.35 6.51
C ALA A 99 -6.95 2.97 5.45
N ASN A 100 -6.48 2.78 4.24
CA ASN A 100 -7.33 2.40 3.13
C ASN A 100 -7.44 0.88 3.00
N GLY A 101 -6.58 0.15 3.68
CA GLY A 101 -6.62 -1.30 3.70
C GLY A 101 -5.73 -1.84 4.79
N TYR A 102 -5.85 -3.14 5.03
CA TYR A 102 -5.13 -3.80 6.10
C TYR A 102 -4.86 -5.23 5.63
N VAL A 103 -3.61 -5.62 5.55
CA VAL A 103 -3.22 -6.92 5.06
C VAL A 103 -2.47 -7.67 6.17
N VAL A 104 -2.93 -8.85 6.48
CA VAL A 104 -2.34 -9.66 7.55
C VAL A 104 -1.35 -10.66 6.97
N LYS A 105 -0.18 -10.74 7.56
CA LYS A 105 0.84 -11.71 7.16
C LYS A 105 0.51 -13.07 7.75
N PRO A 106 0.76 -14.16 7.05
CA PRO A 106 1.26 -14.21 5.69
C PRO A 106 0.13 -13.94 4.69
N TYR A 107 0.48 -13.38 3.56
CA TYR A 107 -0.52 -13.06 2.54
C TYR A 107 -0.20 -13.77 1.24
N SER A 108 -1.23 -13.92 0.41
CA SER A 108 -1.10 -14.62 -0.87
C SER A 108 -1.07 -13.60 -2.01
N GLN A 109 -0.74 -14.10 -3.19
CA GLN A 109 -0.80 -13.29 -4.40
C GLN A 109 -2.22 -12.74 -4.60
N GLU A 110 -3.22 -13.56 -4.26
CA GLU A 110 -4.61 -13.16 -4.40
C GLU A 110 -4.93 -11.92 -3.56
N LYS A 111 -4.40 -11.89 -2.33
CA LYS A 111 -4.62 -10.74 -1.46
C LYS A 111 -4.00 -9.47 -2.04
N ILE A 112 -2.86 -9.60 -2.71
CA ILE A 112 -2.22 -8.44 -3.32
C ILE A 112 -3.00 -7.97 -4.54
N TYR A 113 -3.59 -8.90 -5.30
CA TYR A 113 -4.51 -8.51 -6.38
C TYR A 113 -5.67 -7.70 -5.79
N ASP A 114 -6.20 -8.13 -4.63
CA ASP A 114 -7.29 -7.42 -3.98
C ASP A 114 -6.90 -5.99 -3.61
N VAL A 115 -5.67 -5.80 -3.14
CA VAL A 115 -5.18 -4.48 -2.79
C VAL A 115 -5.20 -3.55 -4.01
N VAL A 116 -4.67 -4.03 -5.12
CA VAL A 116 -4.61 -3.23 -6.34
C VAL A 116 -6.01 -2.97 -6.88
N ASN A 117 -6.87 -3.99 -6.86
CA ASN A 117 -8.23 -3.84 -7.34
C ASN A 117 -9.02 -2.85 -6.49
N ASN A 118 -8.83 -2.91 -5.17
CA ASN A 118 -9.51 -1.97 -4.28
C ASN A 118 -9.07 -0.54 -4.56
N TYR A 119 -7.79 -0.33 -4.80
CA TYR A 119 -7.30 0.99 -5.18
C TYR A 119 -8.00 1.46 -6.45
N ALA A 120 -8.08 0.60 -7.44
CA ALA A 120 -8.71 0.95 -8.70
C ALA A 120 -10.18 1.34 -8.51
N MET A 121 -10.88 0.63 -7.62
CA MET A 121 -12.28 0.93 -7.37
C MET A 121 -12.46 2.24 -6.61
N VAL A 122 -11.59 2.52 -5.67
CA VAL A 122 -11.72 3.71 -4.83
C VAL A 122 -11.28 4.98 -5.56
N HIS A 123 -10.14 4.92 -6.25
CA HIS A 123 -9.57 6.09 -6.89
C HIS A 123 -9.75 6.09 -8.39
N GLY A 124 -10.06 4.94 -8.93
CA GLY A 124 -10.22 4.81 -10.34
C GLY A 124 -11.57 5.19 -10.82
N GLY A 125 -12.34 5.85 -10.01
CA GLY A 125 -13.58 6.42 -10.46
C GLY A 125 -13.42 6.98 -11.84
N ASP A 126 -12.20 7.10 -12.23
CA ASP A 126 -11.85 7.29 -13.60
C ASP A 126 -12.37 6.10 -14.38
N LEU A 127 -13.40 6.33 -15.12
CA LEU A 127 -14.06 5.28 -15.86
C LEU A 127 -13.22 4.67 -16.95
N SER A 128 -12.26 5.38 -17.45
CA SER A 128 -11.41 4.82 -18.48
C SER A 128 -10.62 3.65 -17.94
N MET A 129 -10.29 3.67 -16.67
CA MET A 129 -9.63 2.56 -16.05
C MET A 129 -10.60 1.42 -15.84
N MET A 130 -11.80 1.74 -15.42
CA MET A 130 -12.81 0.71 -15.18
C MET A 130 -13.27 0.06 -16.47
N ASP A 131 -13.28 0.80 -17.54
CA ASP A 131 -13.70 0.27 -18.81
C ASP A 131 -12.93 -0.96 -19.21
N GLY A 132 -11.66 -0.97 -18.93
CA GLY A 132 -10.84 -2.12 -19.24
C GLY A 132 -11.20 -3.33 -18.41
N LEU A 133 -11.94 -3.13 -17.34
CA LEU A 133 -12.29 -4.20 -16.44
C LEU A 133 -13.68 -4.74 -16.66
N ASN A 134 -14.62 -3.85 -16.87
CA ASN A 134 -15.99 -4.31 -16.88
C ASN A 134 -16.68 -4.02 -18.12
N ARG A 135 -16.00 -3.79 -19.03
CA ARG A 135 -16.65 -3.56 -20.14
C ARG A 135 -16.99 -4.77 -20.56
N HIS A 136 -16.77 -5.34 -20.06
CA HIS A 136 -17.19 -6.14 -20.18
C HIS A 136 -17.77 -6.53 -19.29
N HIS A 137 -18.04 -6.17 -18.82
CA HIS A 137 -18.65 -6.39 -18.10
C HIS A 137 -19.43 -6.37 -18.05
#